data_18a9cf50719bf742a6f76e661f60d9e2
#
_entry.id   18a9cf50719bf742a6f76e661f60d9e2
#
_cell.length_a   1.000
_cell.length_b   1.000
_cell.length_c   1.000
_cell.angle_alpha   90.00
_cell.angle_beta   90.00
_cell.angle_gamma   90.00
#
_symmetry.space_group_name_H-M   'P 1'
#
loop_
_entity.id
_entity.type
_entity.pdbx_description
1 polymer ?
#
loop_
_entity_poly.entity_id
_entity_poly.type
_entity_poly.pdbx_seq_one_letter_code
_entity_poly.pdbx_strand_id
1 'polypeptide(L)'
;YKYHRVFDYEPLPVEAAKRGVIGIPRILNMYEDYPFWFTLFTRLGYRVELSGPSSKELYESAMASIPSDSLCYPAKLVHGHIHDLLVKGVKKIFYPCVPYNEKECQKANNCYNCPVVATYAESVYANMEELRAADVEFMHPFLPLYHDKRLAERLAEVFRQEGLKHKELEAAVQAARTEQLSYKQEIRDMGHKLLQKVLDGHGHAVVLAGRPYHA
;
A
#
# COMPACT_ATOMS: atom_id res chain seq x y z
N TYR A 1 1.72 8.59 -15.97
CA TYR A 1 0.54 9.15 -15.31
C TYR A 1 0.12 8.30 -14.10
N LYS A 2 -0.23 6.99 -14.27
CA LYS A 2 -0.72 6.12 -13.19
C LYS A 2 0.23 6.08 -11.98
N TYR A 3 1.53 5.86 -12.22
CA TYR A 3 2.54 5.79 -11.18
C TYR A 3 2.59 7.07 -10.31
N HIS A 4 2.61 8.23 -10.96
CA HIS A 4 2.58 9.53 -10.27
C HIS A 4 1.26 9.71 -9.51
N ARG A 5 0.13 9.39 -10.13
CA ARG A 5 -1.18 9.54 -9.48
C ARG A 5 -1.35 8.64 -8.25
N VAL A 6 -0.70 7.47 -8.25
CA VAL A 6 -0.71 6.56 -7.10
C VAL A 6 0.13 7.07 -5.95
N PHE A 7 1.32 7.62 -6.23
CA PHE A 7 2.34 7.83 -5.19
C PHE A 7 2.68 9.29 -4.88
N ASP A 8 2.37 10.23 -5.78
CA ASP A 8 2.72 11.64 -5.59
C ASP A 8 1.66 12.35 -4.73
N TYR A 9 1.74 12.10 -3.43
CA TYR A 9 0.94 12.77 -2.40
C TYR A 9 1.85 13.59 -1.50
N GLU A 10 1.38 14.80 -1.11
CA GLU A 10 2.10 15.68 -0.20
C GLU A 10 1.88 15.24 1.25
N PRO A 11 2.91 14.76 1.98
CA PRO A 11 2.75 14.35 3.36
C PRO A 11 2.55 15.55 4.28
N LEU A 12 1.86 15.34 5.42
CA LEU A 12 1.70 16.38 6.43
C LEU A 12 3.06 16.98 6.82
N PRO A 13 3.14 18.32 7.04
CA PRO A 13 4.28 18.92 7.69
C PRO A 13 4.53 18.29 9.06
N VAL A 14 5.79 18.25 9.50
CA VAL A 14 6.17 17.60 10.77
C VAL A 14 5.38 18.16 11.94
N GLU A 15 5.21 19.48 11.99
CA GLU A 15 4.47 20.20 13.04
C GLU A 15 2.97 19.94 13.03
N ALA A 16 2.40 19.51 11.92
CA ALA A 16 0.99 19.12 11.79
C ALA A 16 0.75 17.63 12.09
N ALA A 17 1.81 16.82 12.09
CA ALA A 17 1.75 15.39 12.32
C ALA A 17 1.65 15.04 13.80
N LYS A 18 0.49 15.27 14.42
CA LYS A 18 0.24 15.08 15.86
C LYS A 18 0.53 13.66 16.37
N ARG A 19 0.51 12.67 15.48
CA ARG A 19 0.74 11.25 15.81
C ARG A 19 2.11 10.74 15.30
N GLY A 20 2.97 11.66 14.85
CA GLY A 20 4.31 11.31 14.34
C GLY A 20 4.29 10.74 12.94
N VAL A 21 5.30 9.93 12.64
CA VAL A 21 5.55 9.38 11.30
C VAL A 21 5.09 7.93 11.24
N ILE A 22 4.44 7.55 10.14
CA ILE A 22 4.13 6.17 9.80
C ILE A 22 4.69 5.84 8.41
N GLY A 23 5.50 4.78 8.31
CA GLY A 23 6.10 4.32 7.06
C GLY A 23 5.18 3.37 6.30
N ILE A 24 5.10 3.54 5.01
CA ILE A 24 4.41 2.61 4.11
C ILE A 24 5.42 2.15 3.05
N PRO A 25 5.69 0.84 2.94
CA PRO A 25 6.55 0.33 1.87
C PRO A 25 5.83 0.39 0.52
N ARG A 26 6.51 0.86 -0.54
CA ARG A 26 6.01 0.98 -1.92
C ARG A 26 6.06 -0.38 -2.63
N ILE A 27 5.13 -1.27 -2.29
CA ILE A 27 5.18 -2.68 -2.68
C ILE A 27 3.81 -3.22 -3.08
N LEU A 28 3.81 -4.25 -3.89
CA LEU A 28 2.65 -5.11 -4.18
C LEU A 28 1.35 -4.32 -4.35
N ASN A 29 0.33 -4.61 -3.52
CA ASN A 29 -0.96 -3.95 -3.59
C ASN A 29 -0.94 -2.44 -3.27
N MET A 30 0.14 -1.89 -2.71
CA MET A 30 0.29 -0.44 -2.57
C MET A 30 0.30 0.29 -3.91
N TYR A 31 0.61 -0.38 -5.02
CA TYR A 31 0.45 0.15 -6.38
C TYR A 31 -1.01 0.38 -6.81
N GLU A 32 -1.97 0.00 -5.97
CA GLU A 32 -3.40 0.31 -6.10
C GLU A 32 -3.97 0.98 -4.85
N ASP A 33 -3.55 0.52 -3.67
CA ASP A 33 -4.21 0.87 -2.40
C ASP A 33 -3.52 2.03 -1.66
N TYR A 34 -2.36 2.52 -2.14
CA TYR A 34 -1.66 3.62 -1.49
C TYR A 34 -2.50 4.90 -1.34
N PRO A 35 -3.32 5.34 -2.33
CA PRO A 35 -4.19 6.50 -2.16
C PRO A 35 -5.13 6.37 -0.96
N PHE A 36 -5.66 5.16 -0.71
CA PHE A 36 -6.48 4.87 0.45
C PHE A 36 -5.69 5.01 1.76
N TRP A 37 -4.55 4.33 1.87
CA TRP A 37 -3.74 4.31 3.10
C TRP A 37 -3.14 5.67 3.42
N PHE A 38 -2.65 6.37 2.41
CA PHE A 38 -2.15 7.73 2.57
C PHE A 38 -3.22 8.66 3.15
N THR A 39 -4.41 8.65 2.56
CA THR A 39 -5.52 9.51 3.00
C THR A 39 -5.99 9.12 4.41
N LEU A 40 -6.10 7.82 4.70
CA LEU A 40 -6.46 7.33 6.02
C LEU A 40 -5.51 7.88 7.09
N PHE A 41 -4.21 7.66 6.94
CA PHE A 41 -3.23 8.06 7.94
C PHE A 41 -3.07 9.57 8.05
N THR A 42 -3.13 10.28 6.93
CA THR A 42 -3.13 11.76 6.92
C THR A 42 -4.33 12.31 7.71
N ARG A 43 -5.53 11.75 7.52
CA ARG A 43 -6.73 12.14 8.26
C ARG A 43 -6.64 11.81 9.75
N LEU A 44 -5.94 10.75 10.11
CA LEU A 44 -5.67 10.39 11.50
C LEU A 44 -4.54 11.22 12.14
N GLY A 45 -3.88 12.11 11.37
CA GLY A 45 -2.85 13.01 11.88
C GLY A 45 -1.44 12.44 11.87
N TYR A 46 -1.17 11.41 11.05
CA TYR A 46 0.19 10.93 10.79
C TYR A 46 0.81 11.62 9.58
N ARG A 47 2.12 11.84 9.64
CA ARG A 47 2.93 12.06 8.46
C ARG A 47 3.26 10.72 7.83
N VAL A 48 2.82 10.50 6.60
CA VAL A 48 3.13 9.27 5.87
C VAL A 48 4.50 9.39 5.21
N GLU A 49 5.40 8.47 5.53
CA GLU A 49 6.68 8.29 4.86
C GLU A 49 6.62 7.09 3.92
N LEU A 50 6.79 7.33 2.63
CA LEU A 50 6.81 6.29 1.61
C LEU A 50 8.25 5.84 1.35
N SER A 51 8.49 4.55 1.21
CA SER A 51 9.80 4.06 0.76
C SER A 51 10.14 4.55 -0.65
N GLY A 52 11.41 4.65 -0.98
CA GLY A 52 11.90 5.06 -2.28
C GLY A 52 11.37 4.21 -3.45
N PRO A 53 11.60 4.62 -4.71
CA PRO A 53 11.32 3.79 -5.87
C PRO A 53 12.10 2.48 -5.84
N SER A 54 11.53 1.41 -6.40
CA SER A 54 12.23 0.14 -6.55
C SER A 54 13.47 0.31 -7.44
N SER A 55 14.60 -0.23 -6.99
CA SER A 55 15.85 -0.24 -7.73
C SER A 55 16.61 -1.54 -7.45
N LYS A 56 17.67 -1.78 -8.21
CA LYS A 56 18.57 -2.91 -7.98
C LYS A 56 19.27 -2.78 -6.64
N GLU A 57 19.74 -1.59 -6.31
CA GLU A 57 20.43 -1.28 -5.05
C GLU A 57 19.52 -1.51 -3.85
N LEU A 58 18.26 -1.10 -3.96
CA LEU A 58 17.25 -1.35 -2.93
C LEU A 58 17.00 -2.86 -2.74
N TYR A 59 16.95 -3.63 -3.81
CA TYR A 59 16.85 -5.09 -3.73
C TYR A 59 18.08 -5.71 -3.03
N GLU A 60 19.28 -5.30 -3.45
CA GLU A 60 20.54 -5.83 -2.93
C GLU A 60 20.76 -5.50 -1.45
N SER A 61 20.25 -4.33 -0.99
CA SER A 61 20.44 -3.88 0.40
C SER A 61 19.82 -4.80 1.46
N ALA A 62 18.83 -5.58 1.11
CA ALA A 62 18.13 -6.47 2.06
C ALA A 62 18.08 -7.94 1.58
N MET A 63 18.92 -8.32 0.63
CA MET A 63 18.90 -9.63 0.00
C MET A 63 19.12 -10.77 1.01
N ALA A 64 19.92 -10.55 2.05
CA ALA A 64 20.20 -11.52 3.09
C ALA A 64 18.97 -11.95 3.92
N SER A 65 17.93 -11.11 3.98
CA SER A 65 16.69 -11.40 4.72
C SER A 65 15.65 -12.15 3.88
N ILE A 66 15.88 -12.35 2.58
CA ILE A 66 14.94 -13.04 1.70
C ILE A 66 14.95 -14.54 1.98
N PRO A 67 13.81 -15.14 2.39
CA PRO A 67 13.80 -16.51 2.89
C PRO A 67 13.91 -17.59 1.79
N SER A 68 13.67 -17.24 0.53
CA SER A 68 13.67 -18.22 -0.57
C SER A 68 13.95 -17.60 -1.92
N ASP A 69 14.75 -18.29 -2.73
CA ASP A 69 15.02 -17.91 -4.11
C ASP A 69 13.81 -18.11 -5.04
N SER A 70 12.88 -18.98 -4.68
CA SER A 70 11.68 -19.27 -5.46
C SER A 70 10.60 -18.20 -5.38
N LEU A 71 10.74 -17.20 -4.51
CA LEU A 71 9.81 -16.08 -4.42
C LEU A 71 9.84 -15.25 -5.70
N CYS A 72 8.67 -14.72 -6.09
CA CYS A 72 8.59 -13.77 -7.20
C CYS A 72 9.35 -12.47 -6.87
N TYR A 73 9.91 -11.84 -7.89
CA TYR A 73 10.74 -10.64 -7.72
C TYR A 73 10.03 -9.51 -6.96
N PRO A 74 8.73 -9.19 -7.22
CA PRO A 74 8.01 -8.19 -6.42
C PRO A 74 7.94 -8.50 -4.92
N ALA A 75 7.88 -9.79 -4.54
CA ALA A 75 7.92 -10.18 -3.13
C ALA A 75 9.31 -9.96 -2.51
N LYS A 76 10.36 -10.24 -3.27
CA LYS A 76 11.74 -10.01 -2.82
C LYS A 76 12.02 -8.52 -2.59
N LEU A 77 11.47 -7.64 -3.40
CA LEU A 77 11.59 -6.19 -3.24
C LEU A 77 11.01 -5.67 -1.91
N VAL A 78 10.04 -6.38 -1.32
CA VAL A 78 9.44 -5.97 -0.04
C VAL A 78 10.49 -5.76 1.04
N HIS A 79 11.48 -6.64 1.13
CA HIS A 79 12.55 -6.56 2.12
C HIS A 79 13.37 -5.28 1.96
N GLY A 80 13.75 -4.93 0.72
CA GLY A 80 14.47 -3.69 0.43
C GLY A 80 13.68 -2.43 0.76
N HIS A 81 12.38 -2.42 0.46
CA HIS A 81 11.52 -1.28 0.80
C HIS A 81 11.35 -1.06 2.29
N ILE A 82 11.29 -2.14 3.06
CA ILE A 82 11.23 -2.06 4.53
C ILE A 82 12.57 -1.61 5.08
N HIS A 83 13.68 -2.13 4.58
CA HIS A 83 15.02 -1.70 4.94
C HIS A 83 15.23 -0.19 4.66
N ASP A 84 14.76 0.32 3.51
CA ASP A 84 14.82 1.75 3.18
C ASP A 84 14.09 2.62 4.23
N LEU A 85 12.91 2.20 4.68
CA LEU A 85 12.19 2.89 5.76
C LEU A 85 12.96 2.88 7.09
N LEU A 86 13.60 1.76 7.41
CA LEU A 86 14.44 1.65 8.62
C LEU A 86 15.66 2.58 8.54
N VAL A 87 16.34 2.63 7.41
CA VAL A 87 17.48 3.54 7.16
C VAL A 87 17.05 5.00 7.26
N LYS A 88 15.83 5.35 6.82
CA LYS A 88 15.24 6.68 7.01
C LYS A 88 14.87 6.98 8.47
N GLY A 89 15.07 6.04 9.39
CA GLY A 89 14.77 6.21 10.81
C GLY A 89 13.29 6.09 11.18
N VAL A 90 12.47 5.53 10.29
CA VAL A 90 11.03 5.31 10.56
C VAL A 90 10.87 4.25 11.62
N LYS A 91 10.16 4.58 12.70
CA LYS A 91 9.94 3.69 13.87
C LYS A 91 8.59 2.99 13.87
N LYS A 92 7.66 3.41 13.07
CA LYS A 92 6.34 2.78 12.90
C LYS A 92 6.12 2.49 11.43
N ILE A 93 6.05 1.21 11.07
CA ILE A 93 5.89 0.75 9.67
C ILE A 93 4.57 -0.02 9.56
N PHE A 94 3.75 0.36 8.60
CA PHE A 94 2.46 -0.27 8.33
C PHE A 94 2.50 -1.03 7.00
N TYR A 95 2.34 -2.36 7.10
CA TYR A 95 2.24 -3.25 5.96
C TYR A 95 1.14 -4.29 6.21
N PRO A 96 -0.14 -4.02 5.86
CA PRO A 96 -1.24 -4.91 6.16
C PRO A 96 -1.27 -6.16 5.29
N CYS A 97 -1.79 -7.24 5.85
CA CYS A 97 -2.22 -8.42 5.13
C CYS A 97 -3.64 -8.20 4.58
N VAL A 98 -3.81 -8.26 3.26
CA VAL A 98 -5.10 -8.05 2.58
C VAL A 98 -5.46 -9.29 1.77
N PRO A 99 -6.24 -10.24 2.35
CA PRO A 99 -6.56 -11.51 1.69
C PRO A 99 -7.48 -11.37 0.48
N TYR A 100 -8.37 -10.37 0.48
CA TYR A 100 -9.39 -10.18 -0.55
C TYR A 100 -9.24 -8.84 -1.23
N ASN A 101 -9.43 -8.83 -2.55
CA ASN A 101 -9.58 -7.61 -3.32
C ASN A 101 -11.06 -7.29 -3.55
N GLU A 102 -11.37 -6.13 -4.13
CA GLU A 102 -12.71 -5.79 -4.56
C GLU A 102 -13.16 -6.70 -5.71
N LYS A 103 -14.42 -7.16 -5.65
CA LYS A 103 -15.00 -7.93 -6.74
C LYS A 103 -15.50 -7.00 -7.85
N GLU A 104 -14.60 -6.49 -8.68
CA GLU A 104 -14.94 -5.56 -9.76
C GLU A 104 -15.71 -6.23 -10.91
N CYS A 105 -15.50 -7.52 -11.13
CA CYS A 105 -16.20 -8.30 -12.14
C CYS A 105 -17.13 -9.34 -11.50
N GLN A 106 -18.45 -9.20 -11.74
CA GLN A 106 -19.45 -10.13 -11.17
C GLN A 106 -19.28 -11.57 -11.67
N LYS A 107 -18.70 -11.76 -12.88
CA LYS A 107 -18.43 -13.09 -13.47
C LYS A 107 -17.15 -13.73 -12.90
N ALA A 108 -16.35 -13.03 -12.12
CA ALA A 108 -15.15 -13.60 -11.53
C ALA A 108 -15.52 -14.66 -10.48
N ASN A 109 -14.83 -15.80 -10.48
CA ASN A 109 -15.07 -16.89 -9.56
C ASN A 109 -14.76 -16.50 -8.11
N ASN A 110 -13.73 -15.69 -7.91
CA ASN A 110 -13.30 -15.19 -6.60
C ASN A 110 -12.61 -13.84 -6.70
N CYS A 111 -12.27 -13.25 -5.57
CA CYS A 111 -11.53 -12.01 -5.44
C CYS A 111 -10.34 -12.12 -4.46
N TYR A 112 -9.79 -13.31 -4.30
CA TYR A 112 -8.60 -13.52 -3.48
C TYR A 112 -7.38 -12.86 -4.09
N ASN A 113 -6.60 -12.19 -3.26
CA ASN A 113 -5.26 -11.79 -3.61
C ASN A 113 -4.34 -13.02 -3.71
N CYS A 114 -3.20 -12.89 -4.38
CA CYS A 114 -2.23 -13.98 -4.35
C CYS A 114 -1.71 -14.17 -2.91
N PRO A 115 -1.25 -15.38 -2.54
CA PRO A 115 -0.77 -15.67 -1.19
C PRO A 115 0.28 -14.68 -0.67
N VAL A 116 1.17 -14.21 -1.56
CA VAL A 116 2.19 -13.22 -1.20
C VAL A 116 1.54 -11.89 -0.79
N VAL A 117 0.60 -11.34 -1.56
CA VAL A 117 -0.10 -10.11 -1.17
C VAL A 117 -0.92 -10.32 0.11
N ALA A 118 -1.52 -11.50 0.25
CA ALA A 118 -2.42 -11.80 1.36
C ALA A 118 -1.71 -11.92 2.72
N THR A 119 -0.45 -12.43 2.76
CA THR A 119 0.17 -12.86 4.04
C THR A 119 1.66 -12.57 4.15
N TYR A 120 2.30 -11.99 3.13
CA TYR A 120 3.77 -11.90 3.11
C TYR A 120 4.36 -11.02 4.22
N ALA A 121 3.58 -10.10 4.77
CA ALA A 121 4.01 -9.29 5.91
C ALA A 121 4.39 -10.14 7.13
N GLU A 122 3.71 -11.27 7.36
CA GLU A 122 4.08 -12.26 8.39
C GLU A 122 5.45 -12.88 8.12
N SER A 123 5.70 -13.29 6.87
CA SER A 123 6.99 -13.87 6.47
C SER A 123 8.12 -12.85 6.60
N VAL A 124 7.88 -11.61 6.24
CA VAL A 124 8.86 -10.52 6.39
C VAL A 124 9.20 -10.30 7.86
N TYR A 125 8.21 -10.21 8.73
CA TYR A 125 8.44 -10.05 10.18
C TYR A 125 9.25 -11.20 10.76
N ALA A 126 8.99 -12.45 10.32
CA ALA A 126 9.70 -13.62 10.77
C ALA A 126 11.17 -13.67 10.31
N ASN A 127 11.50 -13.09 9.14
CA ASN A 127 12.82 -13.25 8.51
C ASN A 127 13.70 -11.98 8.58
N MET A 128 13.15 -10.80 8.89
CA MET A 128 13.92 -9.58 9.07
C MET A 128 14.24 -9.37 10.56
N GLU A 129 15.47 -9.70 10.96
CA GLU A 129 15.91 -9.50 12.36
C GLU A 129 15.86 -8.03 12.77
N GLU A 130 16.12 -7.12 11.85
CA GLU A 130 16.09 -5.67 12.06
C GLU A 130 14.74 -5.19 12.62
N LEU A 131 13.62 -5.81 12.21
CA LEU A 131 12.30 -5.50 12.74
C LEU A 131 12.07 -5.94 14.19
N ARG A 132 12.84 -6.94 14.64
CA ARG A 132 12.74 -7.49 16.01
C ARG A 132 13.79 -6.90 16.96
N ALA A 133 14.95 -6.53 16.41
CA ALA A 133 16.07 -5.99 17.19
C ALA A 133 15.98 -4.48 17.41
N ALA A 134 15.35 -3.76 16.48
CA ALA A 134 15.18 -2.32 16.57
C ALA A 134 13.94 -1.95 17.41
N ASP A 135 13.94 -0.74 17.97
CA ASP A 135 12.77 -0.14 18.58
C ASP A 135 11.79 0.33 17.47
N VAL A 136 11.24 -0.65 16.75
CA VAL A 136 10.35 -0.48 15.59
C VAL A 136 9.04 -1.18 15.84
N GLU A 137 7.95 -0.47 15.68
CA GLU A 137 6.60 -1.02 15.64
C GLU A 137 6.27 -1.42 14.20
N PHE A 138 6.36 -2.72 13.91
CA PHE A 138 5.96 -3.26 12.61
C PHE A 138 4.52 -3.77 12.67
N MET A 139 3.63 -3.04 12.02
CA MET A 139 2.19 -3.28 12.02
C MET A 139 1.78 -4.07 10.78
N HIS A 140 1.42 -5.34 10.93
CA HIS A 140 1.04 -6.23 9.83
C HIS A 140 -0.32 -6.91 10.03
N PRO A 141 -1.38 -6.14 10.35
CA PRO A 141 -2.68 -6.71 10.64
C PRO A 141 -3.36 -7.29 9.41
N PHE A 142 -4.18 -8.33 9.61
CA PHE A 142 -5.13 -8.79 8.61
C PHE A 142 -6.33 -7.85 8.57
N LEU A 143 -6.56 -7.22 7.41
CA LEU A 143 -7.57 -6.18 7.25
C LEU A 143 -8.56 -6.49 6.12
N PRO A 144 -9.88 -6.33 6.37
CA PRO A 144 -10.93 -6.45 5.36
C PRO A 144 -11.09 -5.14 4.59
N LEU A 145 -10.10 -4.77 3.76
CA LEU A 145 -9.97 -3.46 3.11
C LEU A 145 -11.25 -2.97 2.41
N TYR A 146 -12.03 -3.87 1.82
CA TYR A 146 -13.22 -3.53 1.03
C TYR A 146 -14.54 -3.64 1.82
N HIS A 147 -14.47 -3.66 3.15
CA HIS A 147 -15.61 -3.64 4.06
C HIS A 147 -15.47 -2.51 5.09
N ASP A 148 -15.84 -1.29 4.73
CA ASP A 148 -15.54 -0.07 5.47
C ASP A 148 -15.88 -0.16 6.97
N LYS A 149 -17.07 -0.67 7.33
CA LYS A 149 -17.46 -0.82 8.73
C LYS A 149 -16.54 -1.79 9.49
N ARG A 150 -16.32 -2.98 8.94
CA ARG A 150 -15.41 -3.99 9.54
C ARG A 150 -13.96 -3.51 9.57
N LEU A 151 -13.55 -2.75 8.54
CA LEU A 151 -12.23 -2.15 8.51
C LEU A 151 -12.05 -1.14 9.65
N ALA A 152 -13.01 -0.25 9.87
CA ALA A 152 -12.98 0.71 10.98
C ALA A 152 -12.95 0.01 12.34
N GLU A 153 -13.76 -1.03 12.53
CA GLU A 153 -13.77 -1.88 13.74
C GLU A 153 -12.39 -2.51 13.97
N ARG A 154 -11.80 -3.10 12.92
CA ARG A 154 -10.50 -3.76 13.01
C ARG A 154 -9.35 -2.77 13.24
N LEU A 155 -9.40 -1.60 12.61
CA LEU A 155 -8.43 -0.53 12.85
C LEU A 155 -8.53 0.00 14.31
N ALA A 156 -9.73 0.06 14.88
CA ALA A 156 -9.90 0.43 16.30
C ALA A 156 -9.21 -0.57 17.26
N GLU A 157 -9.17 -1.85 16.89
CA GLU A 157 -8.42 -2.85 17.67
C GLU A 157 -6.91 -2.67 17.49
N VAL A 158 -6.45 -2.49 16.26
CA VAL A 158 -5.03 -2.31 15.91
C VAL A 158 -4.45 -1.07 16.58
N PHE A 159 -5.18 0.05 16.54
CA PHE A 159 -4.76 1.35 17.10
C PHE A 159 -5.31 1.62 18.50
N ARG A 160 -5.69 0.58 19.25
CA ARG A 160 -6.29 0.73 20.60
C ARG A 160 -5.44 1.57 21.54
N GLN A 161 -4.13 1.37 21.54
CA GLN A 161 -3.19 2.08 22.43
C GLN A 161 -3.02 3.56 22.07
N GLU A 162 -3.42 3.97 20.88
CA GLU A 162 -3.29 5.34 20.40
C GLU A 162 -4.50 6.23 20.71
N GLY A 163 -5.51 5.65 21.36
CA GLY A 163 -6.70 6.40 21.80
C GLY A 163 -7.59 6.92 20.67
N LEU A 164 -7.51 6.31 19.48
CA LEU A 164 -8.36 6.68 18.35
C LEU A 164 -9.82 6.33 18.64
N LYS A 165 -10.71 7.32 18.47
CA LYS A 165 -12.14 7.10 18.66
C LYS A 165 -12.72 6.41 17.43
N HIS A 166 -13.69 5.52 17.62
CA HIS A 166 -14.35 4.79 16.52
C HIS A 166 -14.90 5.72 15.43
N LYS A 167 -15.56 6.83 15.81
CA LYS A 167 -16.06 7.83 14.85
C LYS A 167 -14.96 8.51 14.03
N GLU A 168 -13.78 8.72 14.64
CA GLU A 168 -12.61 9.29 13.95
C GLU A 168 -12.10 8.31 12.87
N LEU A 169 -12.03 7.03 13.22
CA LEU A 169 -11.66 5.96 12.28
C LEU A 169 -12.67 5.78 11.15
N GLU A 170 -13.98 5.78 11.46
CA GLU A 170 -15.02 5.72 10.43
C GLU A 170 -14.92 6.90 9.46
N ALA A 171 -14.74 8.12 9.96
CA ALA A 171 -14.60 9.31 9.13
C ALA A 171 -13.32 9.25 8.26
N ALA A 172 -12.22 8.76 8.81
CA ALA A 172 -10.96 8.58 8.07
C ALA A 172 -11.10 7.50 6.98
N VAL A 173 -11.76 6.37 7.26
CA VAL A 173 -12.04 5.30 6.29
C VAL A 173 -12.91 5.83 5.16
N GLN A 174 -13.96 6.60 5.45
CA GLN A 174 -14.83 7.19 4.41
C GLN A 174 -14.08 8.18 3.52
N ALA A 175 -13.24 9.05 4.10
CA ALA A 175 -12.40 9.95 3.33
C ALA A 175 -11.40 9.19 2.44
N ALA A 176 -10.77 8.15 2.97
CA ALA A 176 -9.85 7.28 2.24
C ALA A 176 -10.56 6.53 1.10
N ARG A 177 -11.79 6.05 1.34
CA ARG A 177 -12.60 5.39 0.31
C ARG A 177 -12.97 6.35 -0.81
N THR A 178 -13.34 7.57 -0.48
CA THR A 178 -13.65 8.63 -1.48
C THR A 178 -12.44 8.90 -2.36
N GLU A 179 -11.24 9.05 -1.78
CA GLU A 179 -10.01 9.25 -2.54
C GLU A 179 -9.68 8.04 -3.42
N GLN A 180 -9.83 6.83 -2.89
CA GLN A 180 -9.59 5.60 -3.66
C GLN A 180 -10.51 5.49 -4.89
N LEU A 181 -11.78 5.85 -4.74
CA LEU A 181 -12.74 5.85 -5.84
C LEU A 181 -12.42 6.95 -6.87
N SER A 182 -12.03 8.14 -6.42
CA SER A 182 -11.57 9.23 -7.29
C SER A 182 -10.36 8.82 -8.11
N TYR A 183 -9.34 8.25 -7.46
CA TYR A 183 -8.16 7.70 -8.11
C TYR A 183 -8.53 6.67 -9.19
N LYS A 184 -9.35 5.67 -8.84
CA LYS A 184 -9.79 4.65 -9.79
C LYS A 184 -10.53 5.25 -10.99
N GLN A 185 -11.39 6.24 -10.76
CA GLN A 185 -12.14 6.91 -11.82
C GLN A 185 -11.20 7.71 -12.74
N GLU A 186 -10.27 8.47 -12.18
CA GLU A 186 -9.29 9.24 -12.97
C GLU A 186 -8.43 8.36 -13.88
N ILE A 187 -8.00 7.17 -13.37
CA ILE A 187 -7.26 6.20 -14.19
C ILE A 187 -8.12 5.66 -15.34
N ARG A 188 -9.39 5.35 -15.08
CA ARG A 188 -10.33 4.90 -16.11
C ARG A 188 -10.57 5.98 -17.17
N ASP A 189 -10.78 7.22 -16.75
CA ASP A 189 -11.02 8.36 -17.66
C ASP A 189 -9.79 8.62 -18.54
N MET A 190 -8.60 8.53 -17.97
CA MET A 190 -7.36 8.64 -18.75
C MET A 190 -7.23 7.49 -19.76
N GLY A 191 -7.55 6.27 -19.35
CA GLY A 191 -7.57 5.10 -20.24
C GLY A 191 -8.55 5.28 -21.39
N HIS A 192 -9.76 5.75 -21.13
CA HIS A 192 -10.77 6.04 -22.16
C HIS A 192 -10.28 7.12 -23.13
N LYS A 193 -9.68 8.20 -22.64
CA LYS A 193 -9.11 9.26 -23.50
C LYS A 193 -8.02 8.74 -24.43
N LEU A 194 -7.14 7.87 -23.92
CA LEU A 194 -6.08 7.26 -24.73
C LEU A 194 -6.65 6.29 -25.78
N LEU A 195 -7.60 5.44 -25.37
CA LEU A 195 -8.27 4.51 -26.27
C LEU A 195 -8.98 5.25 -27.41
N GLN A 196 -9.69 6.33 -27.11
CA GLN A 196 -10.38 7.14 -28.12
C GLN A 196 -9.41 7.70 -29.16
N LYS A 197 -8.26 8.23 -28.74
CA LYS A 197 -7.22 8.70 -29.68
C LYS A 197 -6.78 7.61 -30.67
N VAL A 198 -6.63 6.37 -30.20
CA VAL A 198 -6.25 5.25 -31.06
C VAL A 198 -7.37 4.90 -32.02
N LEU A 199 -8.62 4.86 -31.56
CA LEU A 199 -9.80 4.58 -32.38
C LEU A 199 -10.02 5.66 -33.46
N ASP A 200 -9.69 6.90 -33.18
CA ASP A 200 -9.73 8.03 -34.12
C ASP A 200 -8.58 8.01 -35.14
N GLY A 201 -7.77 6.94 -35.14
CA GLY A 201 -6.68 6.76 -36.11
C GLY A 201 -5.38 7.48 -35.75
N HIS A 202 -5.23 7.96 -34.56
CA HIS A 202 -4.04 8.71 -34.11
C HIS A 202 -2.95 7.83 -33.45
N GLY A 203 -2.67 6.66 -34.02
CA GLY A 203 -1.54 5.85 -33.61
C GLY A 203 -1.87 4.37 -33.33
N HIS A 204 -0.93 3.70 -32.67
CA HIS A 204 -1.05 2.31 -32.25
C HIS A 204 -1.04 2.23 -30.72
N ALA A 205 -1.70 1.22 -30.18
CA ALA A 205 -1.67 0.93 -28.73
C ALA A 205 -1.14 -0.46 -28.48
N VAL A 206 -0.39 -0.59 -27.38
CA VAL A 206 0.01 -1.88 -26.81
C VAL A 206 -0.67 -2.02 -25.46
N VAL A 207 -1.42 -3.10 -25.28
CA VAL A 207 -2.07 -3.41 -24.01
C VAL A 207 -1.10 -4.23 -23.15
N LEU A 208 -0.68 -3.67 -22.02
CA LEU A 208 0.06 -4.40 -21.00
C LEU A 208 -0.93 -5.00 -20.01
N ALA A 209 -0.96 -6.32 -19.91
CA ALA A 209 -1.79 -7.04 -18.96
C ALA A 209 -0.91 -7.66 -17.86
N GLY A 210 -1.18 -7.30 -16.62
CA GLY A 210 -0.42 -7.79 -15.48
C GLY A 210 -1.02 -7.33 -14.15
N ARG A 211 -0.35 -7.65 -13.06
CA ARG A 211 -0.72 -7.11 -11.75
C ARG A 211 -0.23 -5.66 -11.62
N PRO A 212 -0.86 -4.82 -10.77
CA PRO A 212 -0.55 -3.39 -10.66
C PRO A 212 0.94 -3.08 -10.45
N TYR A 213 1.62 -3.93 -9.71
CA TYR A 213 3.03 -3.81 -9.35
C TYR A 213 4.01 -4.37 -10.40
N HIS A 214 3.52 -4.76 -11.57
CA HIS A 214 4.37 -5.15 -12.72
C HIS A 214 4.52 -3.99 -13.74
N ALA A 215 3.81 -2.89 -13.54
CA ALA A 215 3.79 -1.74 -14.44
C ALA A 215 4.85 -0.71 -14.07
#